data_e791de1ce4a2f52bce2d31260e8ac263
#
_entry.id   e791de1ce4a2f52bce2d31260e8ac263
#
_cell.length_a   1.000
_cell.length_b   1.000
_cell.length_c   1.000
_cell.angle_alpha   90.00
_cell.angle_beta   90.00
_cell.angle_gamma   90.00
#
_symmetry.space_group_name_H-M   'P 1'
#
loop_
_entity.id
_entity.type
_entity.pdbx_description
1 polymer ?
#
loop_
_entity_poly.entity_id
_entity_poly.type
_entity_poly.pdbx_seq_one_letter_code
_entity_poly.pdbx_strand_id
1 'polypeptide(L)'
;MFENSVKTWFLFAMAGLAGLLYGIDIGVITAALPYIRATTAFTDAQLSLVVGAVVMGAVGSALFAGPLADRLGRKPTIALSAAAFTLSVPVICFSGGDFATMMAGRVIQGVSQGLISVVMPMYLAETLPAEKRGKGTGFFQLMLSIGLVAVAVLGFAIASMTGDAAAPADAVSVAAKTRAWQLNFWIAGIPGILLLVGSFFLKESPFRRSATSATADSAVSGNAAEPIFRRKYMVPFAIAFLIVLCTQATGTTAILNYSVTILSDVGLSGAYANIADTVIKTVNLAATLAAISLVDVRGRRFLLKIGTLGIVVAHVVAVAVFLSLRLGCASVSPLTGVMMAFAFVLLVGFYAIGPGVCVWLVMAELMPSRIRANGMSVSLFCNRCMAMGIASLFLPWANSWGFEGVFLSFAACTVVYFLLVAFLMPETKGKTLEEIERIFDKEGVYK
;
A
#
# COMPACT_ATOMS: atom_id res chain seq x y z
N MET A 1 32.35 20.54 5.43
CA MET A 1 31.53 20.18 4.25
C MET A 1 31.34 18.66 4.09
N PHE A 2 32.41 17.86 4.17
CA PHE A 2 32.34 16.38 4.09
C PHE A 2 31.47 15.72 5.19
N GLU A 3 31.57 16.13 6.42
CA GLU A 3 30.82 15.54 7.55
C GLU A 3 29.31 15.73 7.44
N ASN A 4 28.85 16.86 6.90
CA ASN A 4 27.43 17.10 6.66
C ASN A 4 26.92 16.30 5.43
N SER A 5 27.78 15.99 4.47
CA SER A 5 27.46 15.17 3.32
C SER A 5 27.23 13.70 3.73
N VAL A 6 28.14 13.12 4.49
CA VAL A 6 28.05 11.72 4.99
C VAL A 6 26.81 11.53 5.85
N LYS A 7 26.49 12.48 6.72
CA LYS A 7 25.25 12.45 7.53
C LYS A 7 23.99 12.45 6.69
N THR A 8 23.97 13.24 5.62
CA THR A 8 22.82 13.29 4.70
C THR A 8 22.65 11.99 3.93
N TRP A 9 23.74 11.40 3.42
CA TRP A 9 23.68 10.12 2.71
C TRP A 9 23.21 8.99 3.61
N PHE A 10 23.65 8.95 4.86
CA PHE A 10 23.20 7.95 5.84
C PHE A 10 21.68 8.07 6.11
N LEU A 11 21.14 9.29 6.24
CA LEU A 11 19.71 9.52 6.39
C LEU A 11 18.91 9.02 5.17
N PHE A 12 19.42 9.28 3.95
CA PHE A 12 18.80 8.73 2.73
C PHE A 12 18.89 7.20 2.67
N ALA A 13 20.02 6.61 3.08
CA ALA A 13 20.15 5.16 3.13
C ALA A 13 19.15 4.53 4.12
N MET A 14 18.95 5.12 5.29
CA MET A 14 17.96 4.67 6.28
C MET A 14 16.53 4.85 5.78
N ALA A 15 16.24 5.97 5.11
CA ALA A 15 14.95 6.18 4.46
C ALA A 15 14.70 5.16 3.35
N GLY A 16 15.74 4.85 2.58
CA GLY A 16 15.70 3.83 1.54
C GLY A 16 15.45 2.44 2.10
N LEU A 17 16.15 2.04 3.15
CA LEU A 17 15.92 0.75 3.83
C LEU A 17 14.50 0.66 4.40
N ALA A 18 13.99 1.72 5.00
CA ALA A 18 12.63 1.77 5.51
C ALA A 18 11.57 1.66 4.41
N GLY A 19 11.77 2.35 3.29
CA GLY A 19 10.90 2.24 2.12
C GLY A 19 10.97 0.84 1.50
N LEU A 20 12.17 0.30 1.32
CA LEU A 20 12.40 -1.04 0.80
C LEU A 20 11.71 -2.10 1.68
N LEU A 21 11.87 -2.01 3.00
CA LEU A 21 11.22 -2.88 3.98
C LEU A 21 9.70 -2.85 3.82
N TYR A 22 9.13 -1.64 3.73
CA TYR A 22 7.70 -1.45 3.55
C TYR A 22 7.18 -2.07 2.24
N GLY A 23 7.92 -1.91 1.13
CA GLY A 23 7.56 -2.51 -0.16
C GLY A 23 7.66 -4.04 -0.17
N ILE A 24 8.72 -4.59 0.42
CA ILE A 24 8.92 -6.03 0.58
C ILE A 24 7.79 -6.64 1.43
N ASP A 25 7.41 -5.97 2.51
CA ASP A 25 6.33 -6.43 3.41
C ASP A 25 4.99 -6.59 2.68
N ILE A 26 4.64 -5.63 1.82
CA ILE A 26 3.42 -5.72 1.00
C ILE A 26 3.50 -6.89 0.02
N GLY A 27 4.66 -7.13 -0.60
CA GLY A 27 4.77 -8.07 -1.72
C GLY A 27 5.13 -9.50 -1.34
N VAL A 28 5.74 -9.76 -0.19
CA VAL A 28 6.28 -11.08 0.17
C VAL A 28 5.22 -12.17 0.22
N ILE A 29 4.02 -11.81 0.65
CA ILE A 29 2.92 -12.78 0.76
C ILE A 29 2.44 -13.28 -0.60
N THR A 30 2.52 -12.47 -1.65
CA THR A 30 2.04 -12.81 -3.00
C THR A 30 2.71 -14.07 -3.53
N ALA A 31 4.03 -14.14 -3.43
CA ALA A 31 4.81 -15.30 -3.89
C ALA A 31 4.76 -16.48 -2.90
N ALA A 32 4.61 -16.21 -1.60
CA ALA A 32 4.57 -17.22 -0.56
C ALA A 32 3.20 -17.93 -0.47
N LEU A 33 2.10 -17.22 -0.75
CA LEU A 33 0.72 -17.69 -0.52
C LEU A 33 0.39 -19.02 -1.23
N PRO A 34 0.74 -19.25 -2.51
CA PRO A 34 0.49 -20.53 -3.17
C PRO A 34 1.18 -21.69 -2.46
N TYR A 35 2.41 -21.50 -1.98
CA TYR A 35 3.15 -22.52 -1.25
C TYR A 35 2.58 -22.75 0.16
N ILE A 36 2.15 -21.69 0.86
CA ILE A 36 1.45 -21.81 2.16
C ILE A 36 0.17 -22.61 1.96
N ARG A 37 -0.64 -22.27 0.93
CA ARG A 37 -1.87 -23.02 0.58
C ARG A 37 -1.59 -24.51 0.33
N ALA A 38 -0.48 -24.83 -0.33
CA ALA A 38 -0.12 -26.21 -0.67
C ALA A 38 0.49 -27.01 0.48
N THR A 39 0.93 -26.37 1.57
CA THR A 39 1.66 -27.01 2.67
C THR A 39 0.96 -26.93 4.02
N THR A 40 -0.12 -26.15 4.11
CA THR A 40 -0.92 -26.01 5.34
C THR A 40 -2.37 -26.45 5.09
N ALA A 41 -3.07 -26.85 6.14
CA ALA A 41 -4.48 -27.20 6.09
C ALA A 41 -5.40 -25.97 6.24
N PHE A 42 -4.93 -24.76 5.88
CA PHE A 42 -5.71 -23.54 6.05
C PHE A 42 -6.85 -23.47 5.03
N THR A 43 -8.02 -23.10 5.52
CA THR A 43 -9.16 -22.74 4.66
C THR A 43 -8.84 -21.43 3.90
N ASP A 44 -9.58 -21.18 2.81
CA ASP A 44 -9.44 -19.91 2.06
C ASP A 44 -9.73 -18.68 2.93
N ALA A 45 -10.65 -18.81 3.88
CA ALA A 45 -10.93 -17.77 4.89
C ALA A 45 -9.69 -17.51 5.78
N GLN A 46 -9.04 -18.57 6.27
CA GLN A 46 -7.82 -18.45 7.07
C GLN A 46 -6.66 -17.88 6.27
N LEU A 47 -6.48 -18.28 5.01
CA LEU A 47 -5.46 -17.72 4.10
C LEU A 47 -5.69 -16.21 3.90
N SER A 48 -6.93 -15.79 3.66
CA SER A 48 -7.28 -14.38 3.54
C SER A 48 -7.02 -13.59 4.82
N LEU A 49 -7.31 -14.19 5.99
CA LEU A 49 -6.98 -13.57 7.28
C LEU A 49 -5.47 -13.41 7.46
N VAL A 50 -4.66 -14.41 7.10
CA VAL A 50 -3.18 -14.33 7.12
C VAL A 50 -2.68 -13.20 6.23
N VAL A 51 -3.26 -13.01 5.04
CA VAL A 51 -2.94 -11.87 4.15
C VAL A 51 -3.34 -10.54 4.79
N GLY A 52 -4.56 -10.44 5.32
CA GLY A 52 -5.09 -9.24 5.95
C GLY A 52 -4.45 -8.89 7.30
N ALA A 53 -3.82 -9.84 7.97
CA ALA A 53 -3.25 -9.66 9.32
C ALA A 53 -2.20 -8.55 9.41
N VAL A 54 -1.40 -8.37 8.35
CA VAL A 54 -0.45 -7.24 8.28
C VAL A 54 -1.19 -5.92 8.31
N VAL A 55 -2.26 -5.79 7.53
CA VAL A 55 -3.04 -4.54 7.51
C VAL A 55 -3.73 -4.31 8.86
N MET A 56 -4.18 -5.37 9.55
CA MET A 56 -4.73 -5.27 10.92
C MET A 56 -3.69 -4.68 11.89
N GLY A 57 -2.48 -5.23 11.89
CA GLY A 57 -1.37 -4.72 12.71
C GLY A 57 -1.00 -3.28 12.36
N ALA A 58 -1.00 -2.94 11.06
CA ALA A 58 -0.68 -1.60 10.58
C ALA A 58 -1.74 -0.57 10.97
N VAL A 59 -3.04 -0.90 10.91
CA VAL A 59 -4.12 -0.01 11.36
C VAL A 59 -3.97 0.31 12.83
N GLY A 60 -3.78 -0.71 13.66
CA GLY A 60 -3.63 -0.53 15.11
C GLY A 60 -2.41 0.32 15.46
N SER A 61 -1.25 -0.02 14.89
CA SER A 61 0.01 0.66 15.23
C SER A 61 0.11 2.08 14.67
N ALA A 62 -0.46 2.37 13.50
CA ALA A 62 -0.42 3.70 12.91
C ALA A 62 -1.16 4.75 13.77
N LEU A 63 -2.24 4.37 14.47
CA LEU A 63 -2.95 5.24 15.40
C LEU A 63 -2.06 5.70 16.56
N PHE A 64 -1.18 4.83 17.02
CA PHE A 64 -0.30 5.11 18.17
C PHE A 64 1.10 5.56 17.75
N ALA A 65 1.46 5.50 16.47
CA ALA A 65 2.81 5.79 15.98
C ALA A 65 3.26 7.22 16.31
N GLY A 66 2.39 8.22 16.11
CA GLY A 66 2.66 9.62 16.46
C GLY A 66 2.89 9.80 17.96
N PRO A 67 1.88 9.53 18.81
CA PRO A 67 2.03 9.60 20.27
C PRO A 67 3.22 8.79 20.82
N LEU A 68 3.49 7.62 20.24
CA LEU A 68 4.65 6.80 20.63
C LEU A 68 5.96 7.48 20.27
N ALA A 69 6.06 8.04 19.05
CA ALA A 69 7.24 8.77 18.61
C ALA A 69 7.47 10.07 19.40
N ASP A 70 6.42 10.72 19.89
CA ASP A 70 6.53 11.89 20.76
C ASP A 70 7.04 11.53 22.16
N ARG A 71 6.59 10.40 22.71
CA ARG A 71 6.99 9.93 24.06
C ARG A 71 8.38 9.30 24.08
N LEU A 72 8.61 8.31 23.23
CA LEU A 72 9.87 7.55 23.19
C LEU A 72 10.98 8.28 22.43
N GLY A 73 10.62 9.05 21.41
CA GLY A 73 11.53 9.63 20.42
C GLY A 73 11.41 8.95 19.07
N ARG A 74 11.87 9.63 18.02
CA ARG A 74 11.78 9.13 16.64
C ARG A 74 12.70 7.94 16.41
N LYS A 75 13.96 8.04 16.87
CA LYS A 75 14.96 6.98 16.76
C LYS A 75 14.53 5.67 17.44
N PRO A 76 14.10 5.62 18.69
CA PRO A 76 13.64 4.39 19.34
C PRO A 76 12.41 3.80 18.65
N THR A 77 11.52 4.64 18.11
CA THR A 77 10.33 4.15 17.40
C THR A 77 10.68 3.51 16.06
N ILE A 78 11.67 4.05 15.32
CA ILE A 78 12.23 3.41 14.12
C ILE A 78 12.87 2.07 14.48
N ALA A 79 13.66 2.03 15.56
CA ALA A 79 14.29 0.79 16.05
C ALA A 79 13.24 -0.26 16.46
N LEU A 80 12.17 0.16 17.15
CA LEU A 80 11.05 -0.72 17.53
C LEU A 80 10.35 -1.30 16.30
N SER A 81 10.10 -0.47 15.28
CA SER A 81 9.53 -0.93 14.01
C SER A 81 10.43 -1.99 13.35
N ALA A 82 11.73 -1.70 13.21
CA ALA A 82 12.68 -2.63 12.62
C ALA A 82 12.82 -3.93 13.43
N ALA A 83 12.81 -3.85 14.76
CA ALA A 83 12.81 -5.00 15.66
C ALA A 83 11.53 -5.84 15.49
N ALA A 84 10.37 -5.20 15.46
CA ALA A 84 9.10 -5.90 15.24
C ALA A 84 9.10 -6.67 13.91
N PHE A 85 9.57 -6.06 12.81
CA PHE A 85 9.70 -6.77 11.53
C PHE A 85 10.67 -7.95 11.63
N THR A 86 11.86 -7.72 12.17
CA THR A 86 12.89 -8.76 12.29
C THR A 86 12.42 -9.93 13.14
N LEU A 87 11.71 -9.68 14.23
CA LEU A 87 11.15 -10.71 15.11
C LEU A 87 9.95 -11.44 14.49
N SER A 88 9.17 -10.78 13.64
CA SER A 88 8.03 -11.41 12.97
C SER A 88 8.44 -12.56 12.05
N VAL A 89 9.59 -12.44 11.40
CA VAL A 89 10.07 -13.44 10.42
C VAL A 89 10.27 -14.81 11.05
N PRO A 90 11.06 -15.01 12.12
CA PRO A 90 11.16 -16.32 12.77
C PRO A 90 9.81 -16.80 13.32
N VAL A 91 8.94 -15.94 13.84
CA VAL A 91 7.61 -16.36 14.31
C VAL A 91 6.79 -16.95 13.15
N ILE A 92 6.81 -16.33 11.98
CA ILE A 92 6.12 -16.83 10.79
C ILE A 92 6.78 -18.14 10.32
N CYS A 93 8.10 -18.16 10.17
CA CYS A 93 8.83 -19.30 9.60
C CYS A 93 8.78 -20.56 10.49
N PHE A 94 8.76 -20.39 11.80
CA PHE A 94 8.67 -21.49 12.76
C PHE A 94 7.23 -21.80 13.21
N SER A 95 6.21 -21.23 12.56
CA SER A 95 4.80 -21.50 12.88
C SER A 95 4.42 -22.98 12.67
N GLY A 96 5.18 -23.74 11.89
CA GLY A 96 4.91 -25.16 11.64
C GLY A 96 3.56 -25.44 10.98
N GLY A 97 2.91 -24.43 10.39
CA GLY A 97 1.55 -24.53 9.87
C GLY A 97 0.46 -24.29 10.90
N ASP A 98 0.80 -23.84 12.13
CA ASP A 98 -0.18 -23.37 13.09
C ASP A 98 -0.72 -21.98 12.69
N PHE A 99 -2.03 -21.90 12.57
CA PHE A 99 -2.72 -20.69 12.14
C PHE A 99 -2.51 -19.51 13.12
N ALA A 100 -2.63 -19.77 14.42
CA ALA A 100 -2.54 -18.71 15.43
C ALA A 100 -1.13 -18.09 15.47
N THR A 101 -0.10 -18.93 15.40
CA THR A 101 1.31 -18.49 15.38
C THR A 101 1.63 -17.70 14.10
N MET A 102 1.15 -18.17 12.94
CA MET A 102 1.33 -17.45 11.67
C MET A 102 0.61 -16.09 11.69
N MET A 103 -0.63 -16.05 12.19
CA MET A 103 -1.38 -14.81 12.39
C MET A 103 -0.63 -13.84 13.30
N ALA A 104 -0.14 -14.30 14.45
CA ALA A 104 0.63 -13.47 15.40
C ALA A 104 1.87 -12.86 14.70
N GLY A 105 2.64 -13.66 13.99
CA GLY A 105 3.79 -13.18 13.22
C GLY A 105 3.41 -12.12 12.18
N ARG A 106 2.33 -12.33 11.44
CA ARG A 106 1.84 -11.37 10.43
C ARG A 106 1.30 -10.09 11.07
N VAL A 107 0.63 -10.14 12.22
CA VAL A 107 0.20 -8.95 12.96
C VAL A 107 1.41 -8.15 13.46
N ILE A 108 2.43 -8.82 14.02
CA ILE A 108 3.68 -8.16 14.45
C ILE A 108 4.37 -7.48 13.26
N GLN A 109 4.39 -8.12 12.09
CA GLN A 109 4.89 -7.55 10.85
C GLN A 109 4.11 -6.28 10.47
N GLY A 110 2.78 -6.32 10.58
CA GLY A 110 1.91 -5.17 10.38
C GLY A 110 2.15 -4.03 11.37
N VAL A 111 2.41 -4.34 12.64
CA VAL A 111 2.81 -3.32 13.62
C VAL A 111 4.06 -2.57 13.15
N SER A 112 5.06 -3.28 12.63
CA SER A 112 6.23 -2.65 12.02
C SER A 112 5.83 -1.71 10.89
N GLN A 113 5.00 -2.19 9.96
CA GLN A 113 4.56 -1.43 8.79
C GLN A 113 3.84 -0.12 9.18
N GLY A 114 2.94 -0.18 10.15
CA GLY A 114 2.21 1.00 10.60
C GLY A 114 3.14 2.03 11.28
N LEU A 115 4.06 1.58 12.13
CA LEU A 115 5.03 2.47 12.79
C LEU A 115 5.93 3.16 11.77
N ILE A 116 6.56 2.40 10.87
CA ILE A 116 7.56 2.95 9.93
C ILE A 116 6.94 3.90 8.91
N SER A 117 5.70 3.65 8.49
CA SER A 117 4.98 4.49 7.53
C SER A 117 4.70 5.91 8.04
N VAL A 118 4.61 6.08 9.34
CA VAL A 118 4.38 7.37 10.01
C VAL A 118 5.70 7.99 10.45
N VAL A 119 6.55 7.21 11.14
CA VAL A 119 7.71 7.76 11.86
C VAL A 119 8.85 8.11 10.92
N MET A 120 9.08 7.34 9.83
CA MET A 120 10.18 7.64 8.91
C MET A 120 9.97 8.95 8.12
N PRO A 121 8.82 9.21 7.49
CA PRO A 121 8.55 10.51 6.86
C PRO A 121 8.63 11.67 7.84
N MET A 122 8.12 11.50 9.08
CA MET A 122 8.21 12.49 10.15
C MET A 122 9.67 12.79 10.50
N TYR A 123 10.49 11.76 10.71
CA TYR A 123 11.91 11.89 11.04
C TYR A 123 12.67 12.63 9.92
N LEU A 124 12.40 12.31 8.66
CA LEU A 124 13.02 12.99 7.53
C LEU A 124 12.62 14.47 7.45
N ALA A 125 11.34 14.77 7.69
CA ALA A 125 10.87 16.16 7.71
C ALA A 125 11.50 17.00 8.82
N GLU A 126 11.84 16.38 9.95
CA GLU A 126 12.45 17.04 11.10
C GLU A 126 13.99 17.18 10.99
N THR A 127 14.64 16.23 10.29
CA THR A 127 16.12 16.14 10.26
C THR A 127 16.76 16.67 8.98
N LEU A 128 16.00 16.69 7.87
CA LEU A 128 16.49 17.20 6.60
C LEU A 128 16.24 18.71 6.45
N PRO A 129 17.17 19.46 5.80
CA PRO A 129 16.94 20.82 5.38
C PRO A 129 15.69 20.94 4.47
N ALA A 130 15.01 22.09 4.49
CA ALA A 130 13.74 22.30 3.78
C ALA A 130 13.80 21.92 2.31
N GLU A 131 14.91 22.24 1.62
CA GLU A 131 15.13 21.96 0.20
C GLU A 131 15.29 20.47 -0.13
N LYS A 132 15.60 19.64 0.89
CA LYS A 132 15.83 18.19 0.74
C LYS A 132 14.70 17.33 1.29
N ARG A 133 13.73 17.90 2.01
CA ARG A 133 12.63 17.16 2.64
C ARG A 133 11.78 16.39 1.61
N GLY A 134 11.38 17.06 0.55
CA GLY A 134 10.61 16.44 -0.55
C GLY A 134 11.39 15.31 -1.25
N LYS A 135 12.71 15.49 -1.44
CA LYS A 135 13.57 14.44 -1.99
C LYS A 135 13.68 13.24 -1.07
N GLY A 136 13.72 13.45 0.24
CA GLY A 136 13.79 12.37 1.24
C GLY A 136 12.52 11.50 1.25
N THR A 137 11.36 12.12 1.29
CA THR A 137 10.07 11.40 1.24
C THR A 137 9.83 10.74 -0.11
N GLY A 138 10.21 11.41 -1.22
CA GLY A 138 10.17 10.82 -2.56
C GLY A 138 11.09 9.60 -2.69
N PHE A 139 12.27 9.63 -2.08
CA PHE A 139 13.21 8.51 -2.07
C PHE A 139 12.65 7.32 -1.26
N PHE A 140 12.02 7.57 -0.12
CA PHE A 140 11.29 6.54 0.63
C PHE A 140 10.23 5.84 -0.24
N GLN A 141 9.41 6.62 -0.95
CA GLN A 141 8.36 6.09 -1.84
C GLN A 141 8.94 5.32 -3.04
N LEU A 142 10.03 5.81 -3.63
CA LEU A 142 10.74 5.11 -4.70
C LEU A 142 11.26 3.75 -4.23
N MET A 143 11.91 3.71 -3.08
CA MET A 143 12.45 2.49 -2.51
C MET A 143 11.36 1.50 -2.08
N LEU A 144 10.16 1.98 -1.70
CA LEU A 144 8.99 1.14 -1.50
C LEU A 144 8.60 0.41 -2.80
N SER A 145 8.52 1.14 -3.91
CA SER A 145 8.20 0.52 -5.21
C SER A 145 9.29 -0.44 -5.69
N ILE A 146 10.57 -0.13 -5.43
CA ILE A 146 11.69 -1.04 -5.69
C ILE A 146 11.58 -2.29 -4.81
N GLY A 147 11.17 -2.18 -3.55
CA GLY A 147 10.94 -3.30 -2.64
C GLY A 147 9.88 -4.27 -3.15
N LEU A 148 8.78 -3.74 -3.69
CA LEU A 148 7.74 -4.54 -4.35
C LEU A 148 8.29 -5.34 -5.54
N VAL A 149 9.11 -4.73 -6.39
CA VAL A 149 9.74 -5.41 -7.53
C VAL A 149 10.76 -6.43 -7.05
N ALA A 150 11.61 -6.06 -6.09
CA ALA A 150 12.65 -6.95 -5.56
C ALA A 150 12.07 -8.26 -5.00
N VAL A 151 10.97 -8.17 -4.24
CA VAL A 151 10.34 -9.38 -3.68
C VAL A 151 9.60 -10.20 -4.74
N ALA A 152 9.11 -9.59 -5.82
CA ALA A 152 8.52 -10.33 -6.93
C ALA A 152 9.59 -11.11 -7.71
N VAL A 153 10.74 -10.48 -7.97
CA VAL A 153 11.92 -11.14 -8.57
C VAL A 153 12.41 -12.29 -7.68
N LEU A 154 12.44 -12.08 -6.36
CA LEU A 154 12.78 -13.13 -5.40
C LEU A 154 11.80 -14.31 -5.47
N GLY A 155 10.49 -14.02 -5.50
CA GLY A 155 9.45 -15.03 -5.65
C GLY A 155 9.59 -15.85 -6.94
N PHE A 156 9.89 -15.16 -8.04
CA PHE A 156 10.19 -15.82 -9.31
C PHE A 156 11.43 -16.73 -9.23
N ALA A 157 12.52 -16.25 -8.64
CA ALA A 157 13.74 -17.01 -8.49
C ALA A 157 13.51 -18.29 -7.64
N ILE A 158 12.78 -18.17 -6.53
CA ILE A 158 12.44 -19.29 -5.67
C ILE A 158 11.51 -20.29 -6.41
N ALA A 159 10.51 -19.78 -7.13
CA ALA A 159 9.61 -20.64 -7.92
C ALA A 159 10.36 -21.41 -9.03
N SER A 160 11.33 -20.76 -9.68
CA SER A 160 12.18 -21.42 -10.69
C SER A 160 13.05 -22.51 -10.12
N MET A 161 13.48 -22.40 -8.86
CA MET A 161 14.32 -23.39 -8.18
C MET A 161 13.52 -24.53 -7.55
N THR A 162 12.32 -24.23 -7.05
CA THR A 162 11.49 -25.18 -6.28
C THR A 162 10.50 -25.92 -7.17
N GLY A 163 10.03 -25.29 -8.24
CA GLY A 163 8.92 -25.78 -9.06
C GLY A 163 7.56 -25.23 -8.63
N ASP A 164 6.51 -25.70 -9.31
CA ASP A 164 5.15 -25.20 -9.10
C ASP A 164 4.60 -25.59 -7.73
N ALA A 165 3.98 -24.65 -7.03
CA ALA A 165 3.30 -24.90 -5.77
C ALA A 165 2.15 -25.90 -5.92
N ALA A 166 1.45 -25.89 -7.06
CA ALA A 166 0.36 -26.79 -7.39
C ALA A 166 0.83 -28.19 -7.87
N ALA A 167 2.13 -28.37 -8.14
CA ALA A 167 2.64 -29.67 -8.59
C ALA A 167 2.38 -30.76 -7.54
N PRO A 168 2.09 -32.00 -7.96
CA PRO A 168 1.87 -33.13 -7.05
C PRO A 168 3.12 -33.43 -6.20
N ALA A 169 2.93 -34.14 -5.08
CA ALA A 169 3.99 -34.40 -4.10
C ALA A 169 5.13 -35.29 -4.58
N ASP A 170 4.92 -36.08 -5.61
CA ASP A 170 5.93 -36.85 -6.33
C ASP A 170 6.84 -35.97 -7.21
N ALA A 171 6.32 -34.87 -7.75
CA ALA A 171 7.10 -33.91 -8.52
C ALA A 171 7.80 -32.85 -7.64
N VAL A 172 7.12 -32.34 -6.62
CA VAL A 172 7.66 -31.32 -5.68
C VAL A 172 7.26 -31.69 -4.25
N SER A 173 8.22 -32.11 -3.44
CA SER A 173 7.95 -32.51 -2.06
C SER A 173 7.37 -31.39 -1.20
N VAL A 174 6.51 -31.76 -0.24
CA VAL A 174 5.93 -30.80 0.73
C VAL A 174 7.03 -30.05 1.47
N ALA A 175 8.13 -30.72 1.80
CA ALA A 175 9.28 -30.09 2.46
C ALA A 175 9.94 -29.01 1.59
N ALA A 176 10.05 -29.24 0.25
CA ALA A 176 10.57 -28.23 -0.67
C ALA A 176 9.65 -27.01 -0.77
N LYS A 177 8.34 -27.24 -0.86
CA LYS A 177 7.33 -26.17 -0.86
C LYS A 177 7.35 -25.35 0.45
N THR A 178 7.50 -26.04 1.59
CA THR A 178 7.62 -25.38 2.90
C THR A 178 8.86 -24.50 2.95
N ARG A 179 10.03 -25.01 2.51
CA ARG A 179 11.26 -24.23 2.43
C ARG A 179 11.12 -23.02 1.50
N ALA A 180 10.37 -23.14 0.40
CA ALA A 180 10.17 -22.06 -0.55
C ALA A 180 9.49 -20.82 0.09
N TRP A 181 8.37 -20.99 0.78
CA TRP A 181 7.73 -19.85 1.42
C TRP A 181 8.51 -19.34 2.63
N GLN A 182 9.15 -20.23 3.41
CA GLN A 182 10.03 -19.80 4.50
C GLN A 182 11.21 -18.97 3.98
N LEU A 183 11.84 -19.38 2.88
CA LEU A 183 12.96 -18.66 2.27
C LEU A 183 12.54 -17.28 1.78
N ASN A 184 11.32 -17.11 1.22
CA ASN A 184 10.78 -15.81 0.88
C ASN A 184 10.77 -14.87 2.10
N PHE A 185 10.29 -15.33 3.24
CA PHE A 185 10.25 -14.52 4.47
C PHE A 185 11.64 -14.28 5.06
N TRP A 186 12.53 -15.27 5.10
CA TRP A 186 13.89 -15.11 5.62
C TRP A 186 14.68 -14.05 4.84
N ILE A 187 14.65 -14.10 3.51
CA ILE A 187 15.34 -13.11 2.66
C ILE A 187 14.68 -11.74 2.81
N ALA A 188 13.36 -11.68 2.87
CA ALA A 188 12.60 -10.45 3.13
C ALA A 188 12.95 -9.82 4.49
N GLY A 189 13.44 -10.62 5.46
CA GLY A 189 13.89 -10.14 6.77
C GLY A 189 15.18 -9.34 6.76
N ILE A 190 16.04 -9.50 5.74
CA ILE A 190 17.37 -8.89 5.68
C ILE A 190 17.32 -7.34 5.81
N PRO A 191 16.50 -6.61 5.04
CA PRO A 191 16.37 -5.16 5.21
C PRO A 191 15.92 -4.74 6.60
N GLY A 192 15.10 -5.56 7.28
CA GLY A 192 14.68 -5.32 8.66
C GLY A 192 15.87 -5.35 9.64
N ILE A 193 16.75 -6.33 9.51
CA ILE A 193 17.98 -6.44 10.31
C ILE A 193 18.90 -5.25 10.03
N LEU A 194 19.09 -4.88 8.75
CA LEU A 194 19.92 -3.74 8.35
C LEU A 194 19.34 -2.42 8.89
N LEU A 195 18.03 -2.25 8.84
CA LEU A 195 17.36 -1.06 9.39
C LEU A 195 17.49 -1.02 10.92
N LEU A 196 17.36 -2.16 11.61
CA LEU A 196 17.54 -2.26 13.04
C LEU A 196 18.95 -1.86 13.45
N VAL A 197 19.97 -2.47 12.83
CA VAL A 197 21.38 -2.12 13.09
C VAL A 197 21.65 -0.66 12.77
N GLY A 198 21.21 -0.18 11.61
CA GLY A 198 21.37 1.22 11.20
C GLY A 198 20.68 2.21 12.14
N SER A 199 19.57 1.82 12.77
CA SER A 199 18.82 2.68 13.68
C SER A 199 19.64 3.07 14.94
N PHE A 200 20.57 2.24 15.37
CA PHE A 200 21.45 2.56 16.51
C PHE A 200 22.39 3.75 16.20
N PHE A 201 22.73 3.94 14.92
CA PHE A 201 23.61 5.05 14.47
C PHE A 201 22.82 6.31 14.12
N LEU A 202 21.47 6.28 14.09
CA LEU A 202 20.65 7.48 13.92
C LEU A 202 20.80 8.41 15.11
N LYS A 203 20.74 9.71 14.85
CA LYS A 203 20.63 10.74 15.90
C LYS A 203 19.16 10.99 16.21
N GLU A 204 18.83 11.30 17.45
CA GLU A 204 17.49 11.68 17.83
C GLU A 204 17.10 13.00 17.15
N SER A 205 15.82 13.15 16.81
CA SER A 205 15.30 14.39 16.21
C SER A 205 15.41 15.57 17.17
N PRO A 206 15.84 16.76 16.69
CA PRO A 206 15.93 17.95 17.52
C PRO A 206 14.57 18.43 18.06
N PHE A 207 13.46 18.06 17.41
CA PHE A 207 12.11 18.50 17.77
C PHE A 207 11.54 17.91 19.07
N ARG A 208 12.16 16.87 19.62
CA ARG A 208 11.74 16.30 20.92
C ARG A 208 11.81 17.33 22.07
N ARG A 209 12.70 18.32 21.99
CA ARG A 209 12.85 19.36 23.02
C ARG A 209 11.78 20.45 22.98
N SER A 210 11.15 20.67 21.81
CA SER A 210 10.15 21.73 21.64
C SER A 210 8.72 21.30 21.99
N ALA A 211 8.40 20.01 21.91
CA ALA A 211 7.05 19.53 22.19
C ALA A 211 6.63 19.71 23.66
N THR A 212 7.60 19.70 24.59
CA THR A 212 7.32 19.94 26.03
C THR A 212 7.07 21.41 26.35
N SER A 213 7.53 22.35 25.49
CA SER A 213 7.30 23.79 25.67
C SER A 213 6.11 24.32 24.84
N ALA A 214 5.77 23.69 23.72
CA ALA A 214 4.71 24.14 22.83
C ALA A 214 3.28 23.82 23.31
N THR A 215 3.11 22.89 24.25
CA THR A 215 1.81 22.61 24.89
C THR A 215 1.36 23.75 25.84
N ALA A 216 2.27 24.66 26.23
CA ALA A 216 1.93 25.82 27.04
C ALA A 216 1.46 27.05 26.23
N ASP A 217 1.92 27.19 24.97
CA ASP A 217 1.65 28.39 24.16
C ASP A 217 0.45 28.26 23.20
N SER A 218 -0.06 27.04 22.96
CA SER A 218 -1.20 26.83 22.05
C SER A 218 -2.58 27.16 22.65
N ALA A 219 -2.63 27.54 23.91
CA ALA A 219 -3.88 27.91 24.62
C ALA A 219 -4.33 29.35 24.42
N VAL A 220 -3.56 30.18 23.69
CA VAL A 220 -3.84 31.60 23.53
C VAL A 220 -3.91 31.98 22.06
N SER A 221 -4.97 31.59 21.39
CA SER A 221 -5.51 32.34 20.23
C SER A 221 -7.01 32.13 20.18
N GLY A 222 -7.69 32.95 20.99
CA GLY A 222 -9.15 33.02 21.06
C GLY A 222 -9.75 33.71 19.84
N ASN A 223 -9.87 33.00 18.72
CA ASN A 223 -10.84 33.38 17.70
C ASN A 223 -12.08 32.50 17.91
N ALA A 224 -13.25 33.19 18.06
CA ALA A 224 -14.57 32.59 18.24
C ALA A 224 -14.74 31.43 17.24
N ALA A 225 -14.91 30.24 17.77
CA ALA A 225 -14.86 28.99 16.98
C ALA A 225 -16.08 28.92 16.06
N GLU A 226 -15.91 29.29 14.77
CA GLU A 226 -16.91 28.95 13.75
C GLU A 226 -17.24 27.46 13.81
N PRO A 227 -18.50 27.04 13.74
CA PRO A 227 -18.86 25.63 13.81
C PRO A 227 -18.20 24.84 12.66
N ILE A 228 -17.57 23.71 12.99
CA ILE A 228 -16.86 22.82 12.05
C ILE A 228 -17.82 22.25 10.99
N PHE A 229 -19.11 22.14 11.33
CA PHE A 229 -20.15 21.57 10.46
C PHE A 229 -20.69 22.53 9.39
N ARG A 230 -19.96 23.61 9.06
CA ARG A 230 -20.34 24.46 7.92
C ARG A 230 -20.06 23.77 6.59
N ARG A 231 -20.92 24.00 5.60
CA ARG A 231 -20.82 23.46 4.23
C ARG A 231 -19.44 23.67 3.60
N LYS A 232 -18.83 24.84 3.82
CA LYS A 232 -17.48 25.19 3.34
C LYS A 232 -16.37 24.25 3.83
N TYR A 233 -16.55 23.57 4.97
CA TYR A 233 -15.60 22.59 5.50
C TYR A 233 -16.02 21.15 5.19
N MET A 234 -17.33 20.87 5.26
CA MET A 234 -17.85 19.50 5.12
C MET A 234 -17.83 19.01 3.68
N VAL A 235 -18.09 19.87 2.68
CA VAL A 235 -18.09 19.45 1.26
C VAL A 235 -16.70 19.04 0.78
N PRO A 236 -15.64 19.90 0.92
CA PRO A 236 -14.30 19.49 0.51
C PRO A 236 -13.77 18.30 1.33
N PHE A 237 -14.10 18.21 2.64
CA PHE A 237 -13.80 17.05 3.45
C PHE A 237 -14.45 15.78 2.88
N ALA A 238 -15.75 15.80 2.58
CA ALA A 238 -16.48 14.66 2.06
C ALA A 238 -15.93 14.19 0.70
N ILE A 239 -15.60 15.14 -0.19
CA ILE A 239 -14.99 14.83 -1.49
C ILE A 239 -13.63 14.17 -1.29
N ALA A 240 -12.74 14.75 -0.48
CA ALA A 240 -11.42 14.20 -0.20
C ALA A 240 -11.52 12.81 0.48
N PHE A 241 -12.40 12.66 1.46
CA PHE A 241 -12.66 11.42 2.17
C PHE A 241 -13.14 10.31 1.22
N LEU A 242 -14.13 10.60 0.37
CA LEU A 242 -14.65 9.64 -0.60
C LEU A 242 -13.60 9.26 -1.64
N ILE A 243 -12.78 10.20 -2.14
CA ILE A 243 -11.68 9.92 -3.06
C ILE A 243 -10.70 8.92 -2.42
N VAL A 244 -10.32 9.16 -1.15
CA VAL A 244 -9.41 8.28 -0.41
C VAL A 244 -10.01 6.88 -0.20
N LEU A 245 -11.30 6.77 0.11
CA LEU A 245 -11.98 5.48 0.25
C LEU A 245 -12.10 4.75 -1.09
N CYS A 246 -12.56 5.44 -2.14
CA CYS A 246 -12.71 4.86 -3.47
C CYS A 246 -11.38 4.32 -4.02
N THR A 247 -10.23 4.89 -3.62
CA THR A 247 -8.92 4.38 -4.01
C THR A 247 -8.70 2.93 -3.57
N GLN A 248 -9.17 2.54 -2.39
CA GLN A 248 -9.10 1.14 -1.94
C GLN A 248 -10.16 0.26 -2.63
N ALA A 249 -11.34 0.84 -2.89
CA ALA A 249 -12.43 0.15 -3.58
C ALA A 249 -12.11 -0.21 -5.06
N THR A 250 -11.00 0.29 -5.61
CA THR A 250 -10.50 -0.17 -6.92
C THR A 250 -9.98 -1.61 -6.91
N GLY A 251 -9.84 -2.26 -5.77
CA GLY A 251 -9.36 -3.63 -5.66
C GLY A 251 -7.86 -3.82 -5.91
N THR A 252 -7.08 -2.76 -6.11
CA THR A 252 -5.63 -2.85 -6.36
C THR A 252 -4.90 -3.58 -5.24
N THR A 253 -5.32 -3.38 -3.98
CA THR A 253 -4.76 -4.10 -2.83
C THR A 253 -4.95 -5.61 -2.94
N ALA A 254 -6.12 -6.08 -3.42
CA ALA A 254 -6.36 -7.50 -3.66
C ALA A 254 -5.43 -8.04 -4.73
N ILE A 255 -5.27 -7.33 -5.85
CA ILE A 255 -4.38 -7.76 -6.95
C ILE A 255 -2.93 -7.82 -6.48
N LEU A 256 -2.43 -6.81 -5.77
CA LEU A 256 -1.06 -6.80 -5.28
C LEU A 256 -0.75 -7.92 -4.28
N ASN A 257 -1.76 -8.47 -3.60
CA ASN A 257 -1.60 -9.56 -2.63
C ASN A 257 -1.90 -10.95 -3.22
N TYR A 258 -2.77 -11.05 -4.23
CA TYR A 258 -3.29 -12.32 -4.73
C TYR A 258 -2.97 -12.57 -6.20
N SER A 259 -2.18 -11.70 -6.88
CA SER A 259 -1.89 -11.81 -8.31
C SER A 259 -1.40 -13.19 -8.70
N VAL A 260 -0.40 -13.75 -8.03
CA VAL A 260 0.17 -15.06 -8.35
C VAL A 260 -0.88 -16.16 -8.17
N THR A 261 -1.66 -16.11 -7.09
CA THR A 261 -2.72 -17.10 -6.84
C THR A 261 -3.78 -17.06 -7.94
N ILE A 262 -4.30 -15.85 -8.27
CA ILE A 262 -5.33 -15.70 -9.31
C ILE A 262 -4.78 -16.14 -10.68
N LEU A 263 -3.55 -15.74 -11.02
CA LEU A 263 -2.93 -16.09 -12.30
C LEU A 263 -2.69 -17.60 -12.43
N SER A 264 -2.36 -18.28 -11.33
CA SER A 264 -2.23 -19.72 -11.31
C SER A 264 -3.59 -20.40 -11.50
N ASP A 265 -4.64 -19.91 -10.87
CA ASP A 265 -5.99 -20.48 -10.96
C ASP A 265 -6.58 -20.34 -12.38
N VAL A 266 -6.15 -19.34 -13.17
CA VAL A 266 -6.62 -19.12 -14.56
C VAL A 266 -5.69 -19.70 -15.64
N GLY A 267 -4.62 -20.45 -15.25
CA GLY A 267 -3.85 -21.28 -16.18
C GLY A 267 -2.40 -20.87 -16.42
N LEU A 268 -1.85 -19.88 -15.67
CA LEU A 268 -0.41 -19.67 -15.65
C LEU A 268 0.24 -20.57 -14.58
N SER A 269 1.12 -21.48 -14.98
CA SER A 269 1.87 -22.28 -14.01
C SER A 269 2.85 -21.43 -13.17
N GLY A 270 3.22 -21.95 -11.99
CA GLY A 270 3.86 -21.21 -10.91
C GLY A 270 4.99 -20.26 -11.28
N ALA A 271 5.95 -20.67 -12.13
CA ALA A 271 7.04 -19.79 -12.57
C ALA A 271 6.52 -18.64 -13.44
N TYR A 272 5.60 -18.91 -14.38
CA TYR A 272 5.03 -17.89 -15.27
C TYR A 272 4.11 -16.92 -14.53
N ALA A 273 3.39 -17.37 -13.51
CA ALA A 273 2.59 -16.50 -12.65
C ALA A 273 3.49 -15.52 -11.87
N ASN A 274 4.64 -15.97 -11.38
CA ASN A 274 5.62 -15.11 -10.71
C ASN A 274 6.32 -14.13 -11.67
N ILE A 275 6.60 -14.55 -12.92
CA ILE A 275 7.08 -13.62 -13.97
C ILE A 275 6.05 -12.53 -14.21
N ALA A 276 4.77 -12.90 -14.38
CA ALA A 276 3.70 -11.95 -14.61
C ALA A 276 3.55 -10.98 -13.43
N ASP A 277 3.62 -11.45 -12.18
CA ASP A 277 3.63 -10.61 -10.98
C ASP A 277 4.82 -9.64 -10.96
N THR A 278 5.99 -10.10 -11.36
CA THR A 278 7.19 -9.26 -11.50
C THR A 278 6.98 -8.15 -12.54
N VAL A 279 6.38 -8.47 -13.69
CA VAL A 279 6.04 -7.49 -14.74
C VAL A 279 5.02 -6.49 -14.22
N ILE A 280 3.95 -6.93 -13.53
CA ILE A 280 2.93 -6.06 -12.94
C ILE A 280 3.57 -5.05 -11.99
N LYS A 281 4.44 -5.47 -11.09
CA LYS A 281 5.12 -4.61 -10.12
C LYS A 281 6.16 -3.70 -10.76
N THR A 282 6.82 -4.15 -11.82
CA THR A 282 7.75 -3.33 -12.62
C THR A 282 7.01 -2.22 -13.35
N VAL A 283 5.86 -2.52 -13.95
CA VAL A 283 4.99 -1.53 -14.58
C VAL A 283 4.46 -0.53 -13.55
N ASN A 284 4.10 -0.99 -12.35
CA ASN A 284 3.73 -0.10 -11.25
C ASN A 284 4.84 0.91 -10.92
N LEU A 285 6.09 0.45 -10.82
CA LEU A 285 7.24 1.32 -10.57
C LEU A 285 7.43 2.34 -11.70
N ALA A 286 7.44 1.89 -12.95
CA ALA A 286 7.61 2.75 -14.12
C ALA A 286 6.48 3.78 -14.25
N ALA A 287 5.23 3.34 -14.04
CA ALA A 287 4.05 4.20 -14.08
C ALA A 287 4.05 5.23 -12.96
N THR A 288 4.51 4.86 -11.75
CA THR A 288 4.66 5.79 -10.61
C THR A 288 5.68 6.89 -10.93
N LEU A 289 6.84 6.53 -11.51
CA LEU A 289 7.86 7.50 -11.93
C LEU A 289 7.31 8.46 -13.00
N ALA A 290 6.60 7.93 -13.99
CA ALA A 290 5.93 8.74 -15.01
C ALA A 290 4.87 9.67 -14.40
N ALA A 291 4.08 9.18 -13.44
CA ALA A 291 3.04 9.95 -12.78
C ALA A 291 3.59 11.14 -12.00
N ILE A 292 4.71 10.96 -11.28
CA ILE A 292 5.39 12.04 -10.55
C ILE A 292 5.78 13.18 -11.50
N SER A 293 6.24 12.85 -12.73
CA SER A 293 6.59 13.83 -13.73
C SER A 293 5.38 14.51 -14.38
N LEU A 294 4.27 13.79 -14.51
CA LEU A 294 3.06 14.25 -15.19
C LEU A 294 2.11 15.05 -14.30
N VAL A 295 2.14 14.83 -12.98
CA VAL A 295 1.15 15.40 -12.04
C VAL A 295 1.19 16.93 -12.02
N ASP A 296 2.36 17.52 -12.16
CA ASP A 296 2.52 18.98 -12.20
C ASP A 296 2.29 19.56 -13.60
N VAL A 297 2.40 18.74 -14.67
CA VAL A 297 2.17 19.16 -16.05
C VAL A 297 0.71 19.06 -16.47
N ARG A 298 0.02 17.96 -16.15
CA ARG A 298 -1.35 17.66 -16.60
C ARG A 298 -2.44 17.93 -15.55
N GLY A 299 -2.06 18.05 -14.28
CA GLY A 299 -2.99 18.28 -13.17
C GLY A 299 -3.55 16.99 -12.57
N ARG A 300 -4.06 17.13 -11.32
CA ARG A 300 -4.49 15.99 -10.50
C ARG A 300 -5.79 15.37 -11.02
N ARG A 301 -6.75 16.21 -11.39
CA ARG A 301 -8.06 15.77 -11.89
C ARG A 301 -7.95 14.99 -13.20
N PHE A 302 -7.09 15.43 -14.11
CA PHE A 302 -6.85 14.75 -15.39
C PHE A 302 -6.26 13.36 -15.20
N LEU A 303 -5.22 13.23 -14.35
CA LEU A 303 -4.57 11.95 -14.09
C LEU A 303 -5.51 10.97 -13.37
N LEU A 304 -6.31 11.45 -12.42
CA LEU A 304 -7.32 10.64 -11.75
C LEU A 304 -8.40 10.14 -12.73
N LYS A 305 -8.88 10.97 -13.65
CA LYS A 305 -9.85 10.55 -14.68
C LYS A 305 -9.30 9.45 -15.58
N ILE A 306 -8.09 9.65 -16.13
CA ILE A 306 -7.46 8.64 -16.99
C ILE A 306 -7.16 7.37 -16.21
N GLY A 307 -6.61 7.50 -14.99
CA GLY A 307 -6.31 6.38 -14.13
C GLY A 307 -7.56 5.55 -13.81
N THR A 308 -8.63 6.19 -13.33
CA THR A 308 -9.87 5.48 -12.99
C THR A 308 -10.56 4.87 -14.22
N LEU A 309 -10.57 5.56 -15.36
CA LEU A 309 -11.12 5.00 -16.61
C LEU A 309 -10.32 3.77 -17.06
N GLY A 310 -8.99 3.83 -17.02
CA GLY A 310 -8.14 2.69 -17.36
C GLY A 310 -8.33 1.50 -16.41
N ILE A 311 -8.55 1.74 -15.12
CA ILE A 311 -8.88 0.69 -14.15
C ILE A 311 -10.24 0.05 -14.47
N VAL A 312 -11.26 0.83 -14.86
CA VAL A 312 -12.57 0.28 -15.29
C VAL A 312 -12.39 -0.63 -16.50
N VAL A 313 -11.65 -0.19 -17.52
CA VAL A 313 -11.35 -1.03 -18.69
C VAL A 313 -10.64 -2.32 -18.29
N ALA A 314 -9.65 -2.24 -17.40
CA ALA A 314 -8.94 -3.41 -16.91
C ALA A 314 -9.86 -4.40 -16.17
N HIS A 315 -10.78 -3.89 -15.34
CA HIS A 315 -11.79 -4.74 -14.69
C HIS A 315 -12.74 -5.38 -15.67
N VAL A 316 -13.19 -4.65 -16.71
CA VAL A 316 -14.04 -5.24 -17.76
C VAL A 316 -13.35 -6.40 -18.47
N VAL A 317 -12.04 -6.26 -18.77
CA VAL A 317 -11.24 -7.36 -19.34
C VAL A 317 -11.16 -8.54 -18.36
N ALA A 318 -10.89 -8.30 -17.08
CA ALA A 318 -10.83 -9.35 -16.08
C ALA A 318 -12.16 -10.09 -15.91
N VAL A 319 -13.27 -9.34 -15.83
CA VAL A 319 -14.63 -9.93 -15.79
C VAL A 319 -14.92 -10.76 -17.04
N ALA A 320 -14.56 -10.28 -18.23
CA ALA A 320 -14.75 -11.02 -19.47
C ALA A 320 -13.99 -12.34 -19.48
N VAL A 321 -12.75 -12.38 -18.97
CA VAL A 321 -11.96 -13.61 -18.85
C VAL A 321 -12.65 -14.59 -17.89
N PHE A 322 -13.02 -14.18 -16.68
CA PHE A 322 -13.66 -15.08 -15.71
C PHE A 322 -15.04 -15.54 -16.19
N LEU A 323 -15.82 -14.66 -16.81
CA LEU A 323 -17.13 -15.01 -17.36
C LEU A 323 -17.02 -16.02 -18.51
N SER A 324 -16.01 -15.86 -19.38
CA SER A 324 -15.77 -16.82 -20.48
C SER A 324 -15.38 -18.22 -19.96
N LEU A 325 -14.62 -18.27 -18.88
CA LEU A 325 -14.28 -19.54 -18.20
C LEU A 325 -15.51 -20.18 -17.57
N ARG A 326 -16.34 -19.39 -16.88
CA ARG A 326 -17.56 -19.85 -16.21
C ARG A 326 -18.61 -20.36 -17.20
N LEU A 327 -18.79 -19.68 -18.34
CA LEU A 327 -19.73 -20.07 -19.38
C LEU A 327 -19.23 -21.22 -20.26
N GLY A 328 -18.01 -21.71 -20.05
CA GLY A 328 -17.40 -22.77 -20.86
C GLY A 328 -17.02 -22.31 -22.28
N CYS A 329 -17.02 -21.00 -22.56
CA CYS A 329 -16.58 -20.45 -23.84
C CYS A 329 -15.06 -20.47 -23.99
N ALA A 330 -14.33 -20.54 -22.87
CA ALA A 330 -12.89 -20.70 -22.82
C ALA A 330 -12.53 -21.78 -21.78
N SER A 331 -11.37 -22.44 -21.96
CA SER A 331 -10.80 -23.35 -20.98
C SER A 331 -9.67 -22.66 -20.21
N VAL A 332 -9.38 -23.16 -18.99
CA VAL A 332 -8.19 -22.76 -18.23
C VAL A 332 -6.97 -23.12 -19.07
N SER A 333 -6.19 -22.12 -19.45
CA SER A 333 -5.08 -22.28 -20.39
C SER A 333 -4.04 -21.15 -20.20
N PRO A 334 -2.80 -21.34 -20.68
CA PRO A 334 -1.82 -20.26 -20.68
C PRO A 334 -2.32 -18.95 -21.34
N LEU A 335 -3.19 -19.04 -22.35
CA LEU A 335 -3.74 -17.87 -23.03
C LEU A 335 -4.66 -17.05 -22.09
N THR A 336 -5.58 -17.73 -21.38
CA THR A 336 -6.47 -17.07 -20.41
C THR A 336 -5.67 -16.45 -19.28
N GLY A 337 -4.59 -17.11 -18.83
CA GLY A 337 -3.66 -16.55 -17.85
C GLY A 337 -2.91 -15.30 -18.33
N VAL A 338 -2.45 -15.29 -19.61
CA VAL A 338 -1.79 -14.11 -20.19
C VAL A 338 -2.78 -12.96 -20.35
N MET A 339 -4.03 -13.23 -20.77
CA MET A 339 -5.08 -12.19 -20.85
C MET A 339 -5.37 -11.56 -19.47
N MET A 340 -5.41 -12.40 -18.42
CA MET A 340 -5.58 -11.92 -17.04
C MET A 340 -4.38 -11.12 -16.56
N ALA A 341 -3.15 -11.58 -16.86
CA ALA A 341 -1.93 -10.84 -16.54
C ALA A 341 -1.92 -9.46 -17.23
N PHE A 342 -2.36 -9.39 -18.49
CA PHE A 342 -2.52 -8.12 -19.20
C PHE A 342 -3.54 -7.21 -18.52
N ALA A 343 -4.69 -7.72 -18.09
CA ALA A 343 -5.67 -6.95 -17.33
C ALA A 343 -5.06 -6.40 -16.02
N PHE A 344 -4.27 -7.19 -15.30
CA PHE A 344 -3.61 -6.74 -14.06
C PHE A 344 -2.51 -5.70 -14.32
N VAL A 345 -1.74 -5.84 -15.41
CA VAL A 345 -0.77 -4.82 -15.84
C VAL A 345 -1.46 -3.49 -16.14
N LEU A 346 -2.57 -3.52 -16.88
CA LEU A 346 -3.37 -2.32 -17.14
C LEU A 346 -3.89 -1.72 -15.84
N LEU A 347 -4.49 -2.53 -14.96
CA LEU A 347 -5.09 -2.08 -13.71
C LEU A 347 -4.06 -1.39 -12.83
N VAL A 348 -2.94 -2.05 -12.57
CA VAL A 348 -1.89 -1.54 -11.67
C VAL A 348 -1.16 -0.35 -12.31
N GLY A 349 -0.95 -0.38 -13.62
CA GLY A 349 -0.36 0.75 -14.37
C GLY A 349 -1.22 2.01 -14.30
N PHE A 350 -2.51 1.91 -14.60
CA PHE A 350 -3.43 3.05 -14.51
C PHE A 350 -3.69 3.49 -13.07
N TYR A 351 -3.68 2.57 -12.12
CA TYR A 351 -3.72 2.91 -10.70
C TYR A 351 -2.51 3.76 -10.30
N ALA A 352 -1.32 3.38 -10.70
CA ALA A 352 -0.09 4.10 -10.38
C ALA A 352 -0.05 5.49 -11.01
N ILE A 353 -0.55 5.65 -12.26
CA ILE A 353 -0.62 6.94 -12.95
C ILE A 353 -1.61 7.90 -12.28
N GLY A 354 -2.75 7.42 -11.86
CA GLY A 354 -3.83 8.24 -11.31
C GLY A 354 -3.94 8.13 -9.78
N PRO A 355 -4.76 7.19 -9.25
CA PRO A 355 -5.04 7.08 -7.83
C PRO A 355 -3.80 6.97 -6.95
N GLY A 356 -2.80 6.19 -7.35
CA GLY A 356 -1.62 5.90 -6.55
C GLY A 356 -0.81 7.13 -6.14
N VAL A 357 -0.63 8.09 -7.04
CA VAL A 357 0.12 9.32 -6.78
C VAL A 357 -0.81 10.47 -6.39
N CYS A 358 -1.92 10.66 -7.11
CA CYS A 358 -2.75 11.84 -6.95
C CYS A 358 -3.57 11.86 -5.67
N VAL A 359 -3.97 10.70 -5.11
CA VAL A 359 -4.86 10.66 -3.94
C VAL A 359 -4.27 11.37 -2.73
N TRP A 360 -2.96 11.20 -2.49
CA TRP A 360 -2.28 11.82 -1.35
C TRP A 360 -2.18 13.34 -1.48
N LEU A 361 -1.91 13.82 -2.71
CA LEU A 361 -1.87 15.25 -3.02
C LEU A 361 -3.25 15.86 -2.90
N VAL A 362 -4.25 15.26 -3.51
CA VAL A 362 -5.65 15.73 -3.49
C VAL A 362 -6.20 15.77 -2.07
N MET A 363 -5.92 14.74 -1.26
CA MET A 363 -6.31 14.73 0.14
C MET A 363 -5.70 15.92 0.90
N ALA A 364 -4.42 16.22 0.71
CA ALA A 364 -3.74 17.32 1.38
C ALA A 364 -4.22 18.70 0.87
N GLU A 365 -4.50 18.82 -0.44
CA GLU A 365 -4.90 20.05 -1.11
C GLU A 365 -6.39 20.41 -0.87
N LEU A 366 -7.30 19.42 -0.88
CA LEU A 366 -8.73 19.65 -0.66
C LEU A 366 -9.11 19.77 0.82
N MET A 367 -8.31 19.21 1.74
CA MET A 367 -8.66 19.20 3.14
C MET A 367 -8.59 20.62 3.73
N PRO A 368 -9.71 21.15 4.26
CA PRO A 368 -9.73 22.49 4.83
C PRO A 368 -8.70 22.68 5.94
N SER A 369 -8.02 23.83 5.95
CA SER A 369 -6.90 24.13 6.86
C SER A 369 -7.24 23.84 8.31
N ARG A 370 -8.45 24.23 8.73
CA ARG A 370 -8.93 24.12 10.10
C ARG A 370 -9.09 22.68 10.61
N ILE A 371 -9.50 21.76 9.72
CA ILE A 371 -9.75 20.34 10.08
C ILE A 371 -8.74 19.40 9.45
N ARG A 372 -7.72 19.94 8.76
CA ARG A 372 -6.80 19.15 7.91
C ARG A 372 -6.19 17.97 8.62
N ALA A 373 -5.56 18.18 9.78
CA ALA A 373 -4.88 17.10 10.50
C ALA A 373 -5.85 15.98 10.90
N ASN A 374 -6.97 16.34 11.52
CA ASN A 374 -7.97 15.36 11.97
C ASN A 374 -8.70 14.71 10.78
N GLY A 375 -9.07 15.49 9.76
CA GLY A 375 -9.73 15.00 8.57
C GLY A 375 -8.86 14.02 7.78
N MET A 376 -7.58 14.31 7.61
CA MET A 376 -6.62 13.39 6.98
C MET A 376 -6.46 12.11 7.79
N SER A 377 -6.33 12.21 9.13
CA SER A 377 -6.18 11.04 9.99
C SER A 377 -7.39 10.11 9.93
N VAL A 378 -8.61 10.66 9.99
CA VAL A 378 -9.85 9.88 9.85
C VAL A 378 -9.93 9.23 8.47
N SER A 379 -9.63 9.98 7.40
CA SER A 379 -9.65 9.46 6.03
C SER A 379 -8.67 8.30 5.84
N LEU A 380 -7.46 8.43 6.36
CA LEU A 380 -6.43 7.39 6.31
C LEU A 380 -6.82 6.17 7.14
N PHE A 381 -7.36 6.37 8.32
CA PHE A 381 -7.82 5.28 9.16
C PHE A 381 -8.91 4.45 8.46
N CYS A 382 -9.95 5.11 7.94
CA CYS A 382 -11.02 4.43 7.21
C CYS A 382 -10.51 3.73 5.94
N ASN A 383 -9.57 4.37 5.21
CA ASN A 383 -8.91 3.77 4.05
C ASN A 383 -8.17 2.47 4.43
N ARG A 384 -7.44 2.46 5.55
CA ARG A 384 -6.74 1.26 6.03
C ARG A 384 -7.70 0.17 6.53
N CYS A 385 -8.79 0.55 7.19
CA CYS A 385 -9.85 -0.40 7.57
C CYS A 385 -10.47 -1.06 6.33
N MET A 386 -10.70 -0.30 5.27
CA MET A 386 -11.22 -0.83 4.00
C MET A 386 -10.22 -1.76 3.33
N ALA A 387 -8.93 -1.39 3.30
CA ALA A 387 -7.85 -2.26 2.79
C ALA A 387 -7.78 -3.57 3.56
N MET A 388 -7.89 -3.52 4.89
CA MET A 388 -7.94 -4.69 5.76
C MET A 388 -9.13 -5.60 5.40
N GLY A 389 -10.33 -5.02 5.28
CA GLY A 389 -11.53 -5.76 4.91
C GLY A 389 -11.38 -6.47 3.56
N ILE A 390 -10.90 -5.74 2.54
CA ILE A 390 -10.66 -6.32 1.20
C ILE A 390 -9.64 -7.46 1.28
N ALA A 391 -8.49 -7.25 1.93
CA ALA A 391 -7.44 -8.26 2.01
C ALA A 391 -7.89 -9.51 2.78
N SER A 392 -8.66 -9.33 3.88
CA SER A 392 -9.08 -10.43 4.76
C SER A 392 -10.29 -11.21 4.24
N LEU A 393 -11.11 -10.59 3.38
CA LEU A 393 -12.37 -11.20 2.92
C LEU A 393 -12.33 -11.58 1.43
N PHE A 394 -11.22 -11.33 0.73
CA PHE A 394 -11.13 -11.50 -0.72
C PHE A 394 -11.45 -12.92 -1.19
N LEU A 395 -10.79 -13.96 -0.63
CA LEU A 395 -11.04 -15.34 -1.04
C LEU A 395 -12.44 -15.85 -0.62
N PRO A 396 -12.92 -15.62 0.62
CA PRO A 396 -14.32 -15.91 0.96
C PRO A 396 -15.32 -15.25 0.04
N TRP A 397 -15.08 -14.01 -0.36
CA TRP A 397 -15.92 -13.27 -1.29
C TRP A 397 -15.88 -13.86 -2.70
N ALA A 398 -14.67 -14.19 -3.19
CA ALA A 398 -14.50 -14.86 -4.47
C ALA A 398 -15.17 -16.24 -4.51
N ASN A 399 -15.12 -17.00 -3.40
CA ASN A 399 -15.78 -18.29 -3.31
C ASN A 399 -17.32 -18.19 -3.31
N SER A 400 -17.87 -17.07 -2.78
CA SER A 400 -19.32 -16.87 -2.68
C SER A 400 -19.93 -16.31 -3.97
N TRP A 401 -19.26 -15.36 -4.62
CA TRP A 401 -19.77 -14.61 -5.77
C TRP A 401 -19.05 -14.91 -7.10
N GLY A 402 -18.01 -15.75 -7.05
CA GLY A 402 -17.06 -15.94 -8.15
C GLY A 402 -16.10 -14.74 -8.28
N PHE A 403 -14.98 -14.97 -8.91
CA PHE A 403 -14.05 -13.88 -9.22
C PHE A 403 -14.69 -12.81 -10.10
N GLU A 404 -15.54 -13.21 -11.06
CA GLU A 404 -16.27 -12.28 -11.92
C GLU A 404 -17.16 -11.32 -11.11
N GLY A 405 -17.83 -11.79 -10.06
CA GLY A 405 -18.66 -10.96 -9.18
C GLY A 405 -17.83 -9.97 -8.37
N VAL A 406 -16.69 -10.40 -7.87
CA VAL A 406 -15.74 -9.54 -7.13
C VAL A 406 -15.17 -8.44 -8.03
N PHE A 407 -14.69 -8.79 -9.23
CA PHE A 407 -14.15 -7.80 -10.17
C PHE A 407 -15.22 -6.86 -10.72
N LEU A 408 -16.46 -7.34 -10.90
CA LEU A 408 -17.59 -6.49 -11.27
C LEU A 408 -17.91 -5.46 -10.20
N SER A 409 -17.83 -5.84 -8.91
CA SER A 409 -18.05 -4.91 -7.79
C SER A 409 -16.94 -3.86 -7.71
N PHE A 410 -15.67 -4.23 -7.93
CA PHE A 410 -14.57 -3.29 -8.04
C PHE A 410 -14.72 -2.35 -9.23
N ALA A 411 -15.19 -2.86 -10.38
CA ALA A 411 -15.53 -2.03 -11.54
C ALA A 411 -16.61 -1.00 -11.21
N ALA A 412 -17.71 -1.42 -10.59
CA ALA A 412 -18.80 -0.53 -10.19
C ALA A 412 -18.32 0.58 -9.22
N CYS A 413 -17.54 0.21 -8.19
CA CYS A 413 -16.92 1.17 -7.26
C CYS A 413 -15.98 2.13 -8.00
N THR A 414 -15.22 1.64 -8.99
CA THR A 414 -14.30 2.48 -9.77
C THR A 414 -15.04 3.44 -10.69
N VAL A 415 -16.19 3.03 -11.26
CA VAL A 415 -17.08 3.94 -11.99
C VAL A 415 -17.59 5.05 -11.08
N VAL A 416 -18.04 4.74 -9.86
CA VAL A 416 -18.41 5.75 -8.87
C VAL A 416 -17.25 6.69 -8.58
N TYR A 417 -16.05 6.16 -8.44
CA TYR A 417 -14.83 6.96 -8.26
C TYR A 417 -14.59 7.91 -9.44
N PHE A 418 -14.69 7.39 -10.68
CA PHE A 418 -14.56 8.19 -11.88
C PHE A 418 -15.59 9.33 -11.92
N LEU A 419 -16.85 9.05 -11.62
CA LEU A 419 -17.92 10.05 -11.61
C LEU A 419 -17.67 11.12 -10.54
N LEU A 420 -17.22 10.72 -9.35
CA LEU A 420 -16.84 11.62 -8.26
C LEU A 420 -15.73 12.58 -8.70
N VAL A 421 -14.67 12.06 -9.32
CA VAL A 421 -13.56 12.88 -9.84
C VAL A 421 -14.02 13.74 -11.02
N ALA A 422 -14.86 13.20 -11.91
CA ALA A 422 -15.29 13.89 -13.10
C ALA A 422 -16.23 15.08 -12.83
N PHE A 423 -17.09 14.97 -11.83
CA PHE A 423 -18.15 15.94 -11.58
C PHE A 423 -17.95 16.76 -10.30
N LEU A 424 -17.41 16.16 -9.24
CA LEU A 424 -17.35 16.80 -7.93
C LEU A 424 -15.97 17.38 -7.59
N MET A 425 -14.88 16.80 -8.11
CA MET A 425 -13.54 17.26 -7.78
C MET A 425 -13.14 18.47 -8.63
N PRO A 426 -12.78 19.62 -8.02
CA PRO A 426 -12.16 20.73 -8.76
C PRO A 426 -10.71 20.42 -9.13
N GLU A 427 -10.18 21.10 -10.17
CA GLU A 427 -8.74 21.03 -10.44
C GLU A 427 -7.99 21.89 -9.42
N THR A 428 -6.99 21.27 -8.79
CA THR A 428 -6.20 21.90 -7.72
C THR A 428 -4.83 22.40 -8.18
N LYS A 429 -4.41 22.00 -9.40
CA LYS A 429 -3.11 22.36 -9.96
C LYS A 429 -2.91 23.88 -9.98
N GLY A 430 -1.77 24.33 -9.41
CA GLY A 430 -1.34 25.73 -9.46
C GLY A 430 -2.16 26.68 -8.57
N LYS A 431 -3.08 26.17 -7.75
CA LYS A 431 -3.89 26.96 -6.83
C LYS A 431 -3.33 26.90 -5.42
N THR A 432 -3.42 28.01 -4.71
CA THR A 432 -3.12 28.05 -3.28
C THR A 432 -4.24 27.36 -2.49
N LEU A 433 -3.93 26.92 -1.27
CA LEU A 433 -4.93 26.30 -0.40
C LEU A 433 -6.12 27.21 -0.11
N GLU A 434 -5.86 28.52 0.02
CA GLU A 434 -6.88 29.55 0.23
C GLU A 434 -7.80 29.71 -1.00
N GLU A 435 -7.23 29.65 -2.21
CA GLU A 435 -8.01 29.67 -3.44
C GLU A 435 -8.90 28.44 -3.59
N ILE A 436 -8.42 27.28 -3.18
CA ILE A 436 -9.19 26.03 -3.18
C ILE A 436 -10.34 26.11 -2.17
N GLU A 437 -10.11 26.62 -0.96
CA GLU A 437 -11.16 26.83 0.04
C GLU A 437 -12.24 27.81 -0.46
N ARG A 438 -11.86 28.88 -1.16
CA ARG A 438 -12.78 29.86 -1.76
C ARG A 438 -13.69 29.26 -2.85
N ILE A 439 -13.29 28.20 -3.53
CA ILE A 439 -14.16 27.50 -4.51
C ILE A 439 -15.42 26.98 -3.81
N PHE A 440 -15.27 26.50 -2.58
CA PHE A 440 -16.37 25.91 -1.80
C PHE A 440 -17.14 26.92 -0.94
N ASP A 441 -16.60 28.15 -0.79
CA ASP A 441 -17.25 29.25 -0.02
C ASP A 441 -18.29 30.03 -0.87
N LYS A 442 -18.13 30.01 -2.21
CA LYS A 442 -19.10 30.65 -3.11
C LYS A 442 -20.33 29.75 -3.28
N GLU A 443 -21.47 30.16 -2.82
CA GLU A 443 -22.75 29.54 -3.15
C GLU A 443 -22.91 29.51 -4.68
N GLY A 444 -22.82 28.34 -5.30
CA GLY A 444 -23.15 28.18 -6.72
C GLY A 444 -22.14 27.50 -7.63
N VAL A 445 -21.33 26.57 -7.17
CA VAL A 445 -20.37 25.81 -8.03
C VAL A 445 -20.97 24.49 -8.58
N TYR A 446 -22.24 24.48 -8.93
CA TYR A 446 -22.80 23.47 -9.82
C TYR A 446 -23.61 24.19 -10.93
N LYS A 447 -22.91 24.81 -11.85
CA LYS A 447 -23.35 25.11 -13.20
C LYS A 447 -22.40 24.53 -14.21
#